data_9f0d8bfd2473f70f63a5249952f2c1b8
#
_entry.id   9f0d8bfd2473f70f63a5249952f2c1b8
#
_cell.length_a   1.000
_cell.length_b   1.000
_cell.length_c   1.000
_cell.angle_alpha   90.00
_cell.angle_beta   90.00
_cell.angle_gamma   90.00
#
_symmetry.space_group_name_H-M   'P 1'
#
loop_
_entity.id
_entity.type
_entity.pdbx_description
1 polymer ?
#
loop_
_entity_poly.entity_id
_entity_poly.type
_entity_poly.pdbx_seq_one_letter_code
_entity_poly.pdbx_strand_id
1 'polypeptide(L)'
;MHITFICTGNTCRSPMAEGIARKIASEKLPDRDLTFSSAGLATYNGSPASQHSIDVCREIGVDLTSHRSQQLNPEIAANTDLFAVMTKGHAQILRQCGIPAEKIALPGGEISDPYGGDEEEYRNCRDQIHSAVEKLLEGIASKTPSAGNSGSTEGESVE
;
A
#
# COMPACT_ATOMS: atom_id res chain seq x y z
N MET A 1 0.47 -7.96 10.65
CA MET A 1 0.80 -7.99 9.20
C MET A 1 1.28 -6.63 8.76
N HIS A 2 2.42 -6.58 8.12
CA HIS A 2 2.97 -5.34 7.59
C HIS A 2 2.81 -5.30 6.07
N ILE A 3 2.17 -4.24 5.56
CA ILE A 3 1.88 -4.07 4.14
C ILE A 3 2.68 -2.89 3.61
N THR A 4 3.44 -3.11 2.54
CA THR A 4 4.20 -2.06 1.88
C THR A 4 3.60 -1.77 0.51
N PHE A 5 3.20 -0.52 0.30
CA PHE A 5 2.68 -0.08 -0.99
C PHE A 5 3.85 0.34 -1.89
N ILE A 6 3.82 -0.11 -3.13
CA ILE A 6 4.93 0.07 -4.08
C ILE A 6 4.47 0.86 -5.29
N CYS A 7 5.24 1.86 -5.67
CA CYS A 7 5.12 2.50 -6.98
C CYS A 7 6.53 2.84 -7.47
N THR A 8 6.65 3.63 -8.53
CA THR A 8 7.97 3.93 -9.09
C THR A 8 8.73 4.91 -8.20
N GLY A 9 8.18 6.09 -7.97
CA GLY A 9 8.91 7.19 -7.32
C GLY A 9 8.64 7.38 -5.85
N ASN A 10 7.64 6.73 -5.30
CA ASN A 10 7.23 6.86 -3.90
C ASN A 10 6.90 8.30 -3.48
N THR A 11 6.38 9.09 -4.41
CA THR A 11 5.94 10.47 -4.11
C THR A 11 4.49 10.73 -4.48
N CYS A 12 3.85 9.87 -5.25
CA CYS A 12 2.46 10.06 -5.68
C CYS A 12 1.57 8.90 -5.23
N ARG A 13 1.55 7.80 -5.98
CA ARG A 13 0.58 6.71 -5.77
C ARG A 13 0.75 5.98 -4.44
N SER A 14 1.96 5.52 -4.14
CA SER A 14 2.15 4.71 -2.93
C SER A 14 2.02 5.52 -1.63
N PRO A 15 2.43 6.80 -1.57
CA PRO A 15 2.14 7.58 -0.36
C PRO A 15 0.64 7.78 -0.13
N MET A 16 -0.13 8.01 -1.20
CA MET A 16 -1.58 8.14 -1.07
C MET A 16 -2.19 6.84 -0.55
N ALA A 17 -1.74 5.70 -1.11
CA ALA A 17 -2.24 4.40 -0.67
C ALA A 17 -1.93 4.13 0.79
N GLU A 18 -0.71 4.43 1.21
CA GLU A 18 -0.30 4.24 2.60
C GLU A 18 -1.16 5.06 3.57
N GLY A 19 -1.36 6.34 3.25
CA GLY A 19 -2.16 7.23 4.10
C GLY A 19 -3.62 6.81 4.16
N ILE A 20 -4.18 6.45 3.02
CA ILE A 20 -5.57 5.98 2.93
C ILE A 20 -5.75 4.68 3.72
N ALA A 21 -4.79 3.76 3.59
CA ALA A 21 -4.86 2.48 4.30
C ALA A 21 -4.85 2.67 5.81
N ARG A 22 -3.98 3.56 6.32
CA ARG A 22 -3.95 3.84 7.74
C ARG A 22 -5.28 4.38 8.24
N LYS A 23 -5.88 5.29 7.48
CA LYS A 23 -7.17 5.86 7.85
C LYS A 23 -8.27 4.81 7.87
N ILE A 24 -8.39 4.03 6.80
CA ILE A 24 -9.44 3.01 6.71
C ILE A 24 -9.26 1.96 7.80
N ALA A 25 -8.03 1.49 8.02
CA ALA A 25 -7.78 0.47 9.02
C ALA A 25 -8.09 0.97 10.43
N SER A 26 -7.75 2.23 10.74
CA SER A 26 -8.04 2.78 12.07
C SER A 26 -9.53 2.92 12.31
N GLU A 27 -10.31 3.17 11.27
CA GLU A 27 -11.75 3.36 11.38
C GLU A 27 -12.54 2.06 11.34
N LYS A 28 -12.13 1.12 10.48
CA LYS A 28 -12.91 -0.08 10.22
C LYS A 28 -12.32 -1.35 10.77
N LEU A 29 -11.02 -1.38 11.04
CA LEU A 29 -10.32 -2.57 11.52
C LEU A 29 -9.43 -2.25 12.72
N PRO A 30 -9.96 -1.55 13.74
CA PRO A 30 -9.10 -1.07 14.84
C PRO A 30 -8.48 -2.18 15.67
N ASP A 31 -9.08 -3.38 15.65
CA ASP A 31 -8.57 -4.50 16.44
C ASP A 31 -7.61 -5.40 15.66
N ARG A 32 -7.35 -5.08 14.39
CA ARG A 32 -6.39 -5.83 13.58
C ARG A 32 -4.99 -5.27 13.77
N ASP A 33 -4.01 -6.15 13.85
CA ASP A 33 -2.61 -5.77 13.94
C ASP A 33 -2.06 -5.53 12.53
N LEU A 34 -2.36 -4.36 12.00
CA LEU A 34 -1.94 -3.96 10.65
C LEU A 34 -1.06 -2.75 10.72
N THR A 35 0.08 -2.81 10.04
CA THR A 35 0.97 -1.67 9.87
C THR A 35 1.24 -1.46 8.39
N PHE A 36 1.57 -0.21 8.03
CA PHE A 36 1.70 0.17 6.62
C PHE A 36 2.95 1.01 6.40
N SER A 37 3.55 0.82 5.23
CA SER A 37 4.61 1.69 4.74
C SER A 37 4.52 1.77 3.22
N SER A 38 5.40 2.55 2.61
CA SER A 38 5.47 2.63 1.16
C SER A 38 6.93 2.78 0.74
N ALA A 39 7.23 2.36 -0.49
CA ALA A 39 8.57 2.45 -1.03
C ALA A 39 8.50 2.57 -2.55
N GLY A 40 9.58 3.03 -3.15
CA GLY A 40 9.70 3.17 -4.60
C GLY A 40 10.69 2.20 -5.18
N LEU A 41 10.48 1.86 -6.45
CA LEU A 41 11.38 0.98 -7.18
C LEU A 41 12.53 1.74 -7.82
N ALA A 42 12.35 3.04 -8.06
CA ALA A 42 13.38 3.89 -8.67
C ALA A 42 13.22 5.31 -8.13
N THR A 43 13.76 5.56 -6.95
CA THR A 43 13.61 6.84 -6.29
C THR A 43 14.83 7.15 -5.43
N TYR A 44 14.86 8.35 -4.89
CA TYR A 44 15.82 8.77 -3.89
C TYR A 44 15.16 8.85 -2.53
N ASN A 45 15.93 8.63 -1.47
CA ASN A 45 15.40 8.73 -0.11
C ASN A 45 15.21 10.19 0.28
N GLY A 46 14.10 10.47 1.00
CA GLY A 46 13.93 11.75 1.67
C GLY A 46 13.09 12.79 0.95
N SER A 47 12.54 12.49 -0.24
CA SER A 47 11.67 13.45 -0.93
C SER A 47 10.27 13.48 -0.31
N PRO A 48 9.66 14.66 -0.18
CA PRO A 48 8.28 14.72 0.28
C PRO A 48 7.31 14.16 -0.77
N ALA A 49 6.08 13.90 -0.37
CA ALA A 49 5.02 13.58 -1.32
C ALA A 49 4.82 14.79 -2.25
N SER A 50 4.37 14.52 -3.48
CA SER A 50 4.09 15.62 -4.40
C SER A 50 3.00 16.52 -3.84
N GLN A 51 3.05 17.81 -4.19
CA GLN A 51 2.08 18.77 -3.64
C GLN A 51 0.65 18.39 -3.99
N HIS A 52 0.41 17.95 -5.22
CA HIS A 52 -0.93 17.52 -5.62
C HIS A 52 -1.41 16.31 -4.80
N SER A 53 -0.52 15.37 -4.50
CA SER A 53 -0.88 14.22 -3.65
C SER A 53 -1.28 14.69 -2.24
N ILE A 54 -0.51 15.62 -1.68
CA ILE A 54 -0.82 16.19 -0.37
C ILE A 54 -2.19 16.86 -0.40
N ASP A 55 -2.43 17.67 -1.42
CA ASP A 55 -3.65 18.47 -1.52
C ASP A 55 -4.90 17.59 -1.67
N VAL A 56 -4.87 16.63 -2.59
CA VAL A 56 -6.06 15.79 -2.83
C VAL A 56 -6.32 14.82 -1.68
N CYS A 57 -5.30 14.38 -0.98
CA CYS A 57 -5.49 13.53 0.20
C CYS A 57 -6.03 14.33 1.38
N ARG A 58 -5.63 15.60 1.51
CA ARG A 58 -6.18 16.47 2.55
C ARG A 58 -7.70 16.60 2.41
N GLU A 59 -8.22 16.60 1.18
CA GLU A 59 -9.66 16.69 0.93
C GLU A 59 -10.44 15.57 1.60
N ILE A 60 -9.81 14.43 1.83
CA ILE A 60 -10.47 13.27 2.44
C ILE A 60 -9.92 12.96 3.84
N GLY A 61 -9.25 13.94 4.46
CA GLY A 61 -8.78 13.80 5.83
C GLY A 61 -7.52 12.98 6.00
N VAL A 62 -6.71 12.85 4.94
CA VAL A 62 -5.45 12.12 4.98
C VAL A 62 -4.30 13.12 4.88
N ASP A 63 -3.41 13.11 5.87
CA ASP A 63 -2.27 14.03 5.94
C ASP A 63 -1.01 13.34 5.44
N LEU A 64 -0.45 13.82 4.33
CA LEU A 64 0.78 13.29 3.75
C LEU A 64 1.98 14.23 3.95
N THR A 65 1.85 15.25 4.80
CA THR A 65 2.91 16.26 4.92
C THR A 65 4.21 15.73 5.52
N SER A 66 4.14 14.65 6.29
CA SER A 66 5.34 14.07 6.91
C SER A 66 5.97 12.97 6.06
N HIS A 67 5.37 12.63 4.93
CA HIS A 67 5.90 11.55 4.08
C HIS A 67 7.29 11.88 3.56
N ARG A 68 8.17 10.87 3.56
CA ARG A 68 9.49 10.95 2.90
C ARG A 68 9.66 9.69 2.08
N SER A 69 10.06 9.87 0.82
CA SER A 69 10.25 8.74 -0.09
C SER A 69 11.39 7.85 0.38
N GLN A 70 11.28 6.56 0.06
CA GLN A 70 12.37 5.63 0.32
C GLN A 70 12.46 4.59 -0.80
N GLN A 71 13.69 4.25 -1.15
CA GLN A 71 13.96 3.22 -2.14
C GLN A 71 13.77 1.86 -1.49
N LEU A 72 13.08 0.96 -2.19
CA LEU A 72 12.95 -0.43 -1.73
C LEU A 72 14.35 -1.04 -1.60
N ASN A 73 14.60 -1.70 -0.49
CA ASN A 73 15.87 -2.35 -0.20
C ASN A 73 15.61 -3.70 0.50
N PRO A 74 16.65 -4.54 0.68
CA PRO A 74 16.45 -5.86 1.29
C PRO A 74 15.87 -5.80 2.71
N GLU A 75 16.21 -4.80 3.49
CA GLU A 75 15.68 -4.68 4.86
C GLU A 75 14.18 -4.41 4.84
N ILE A 76 13.72 -3.47 4.00
CA ILE A 76 12.29 -3.19 3.86
C ILE A 76 11.56 -4.44 3.37
N ALA A 77 12.15 -5.13 2.39
CA ALA A 77 11.53 -6.33 1.84
C ALA A 77 11.42 -7.42 2.89
N ALA A 78 12.44 -7.60 3.71
CA ALA A 78 12.43 -8.63 4.76
C ALA A 78 11.36 -8.37 5.82
N ASN A 79 11.02 -7.13 6.05
CA ASN A 79 10.03 -6.73 7.07
C ASN A 79 8.61 -6.61 6.51
N THR A 80 8.41 -6.92 5.24
CA THR A 80 7.11 -6.80 4.57
C THR A 80 6.44 -8.16 4.44
N ASP A 81 5.20 -8.25 4.89
CA ASP A 81 4.39 -9.46 4.73
C ASP A 81 3.65 -9.48 3.42
N LEU A 82 3.20 -8.30 2.94
CA LEU A 82 2.47 -8.19 1.69
C LEU A 82 2.87 -6.91 0.97
N PHE A 83 3.21 -7.05 -0.31
CA PHE A 83 3.48 -5.90 -1.18
C PHE A 83 2.23 -5.61 -1.99
N ALA A 84 1.71 -4.39 -1.92
CA ALA A 84 0.58 -3.97 -2.72
C ALA A 84 1.10 -3.02 -3.80
N VAL A 85 0.96 -3.42 -5.05
CA VAL A 85 1.54 -2.70 -6.17
C VAL A 85 0.47 -1.97 -6.99
N MET A 86 0.93 -1.01 -7.80
CA MET A 86 0.04 -0.15 -8.58
C MET A 86 -0.12 -0.61 -10.03
N THR A 87 0.81 -1.42 -10.52
CA THR A 87 0.78 -1.90 -11.91
C THR A 87 1.34 -3.31 -12.00
N LYS A 88 1.03 -3.99 -13.11
CA LYS A 88 1.62 -5.29 -13.39
C LYS A 88 3.13 -5.21 -13.54
N GLY A 89 3.64 -4.08 -14.08
CA GLY A 89 5.07 -3.87 -14.21
C GLY A 89 5.77 -3.85 -12.85
N HIS A 90 5.17 -3.20 -11.86
CA HIS A 90 5.72 -3.21 -10.52
C HIS A 90 5.78 -4.63 -9.95
N ALA A 91 4.72 -5.41 -10.15
CA ALA A 91 4.69 -6.80 -9.69
C ALA A 91 5.81 -7.62 -10.35
N GLN A 92 6.01 -7.42 -11.64
CA GLN A 92 7.05 -8.14 -12.38
C GLN A 92 8.44 -7.82 -11.83
N ILE A 93 8.72 -6.55 -11.56
CA ILE A 93 10.01 -6.14 -11.00
C ILE A 93 10.23 -6.79 -9.64
N LEU A 94 9.21 -6.81 -8.77
CA LEU A 94 9.34 -7.46 -7.47
C LEU A 94 9.64 -8.96 -7.61
N ARG A 95 8.98 -9.63 -8.54
CA ARG A 95 9.23 -11.05 -8.78
C ARG A 95 10.65 -11.29 -9.28
N GLN A 96 11.16 -10.41 -10.14
CA GLN A 96 12.55 -10.49 -10.60
C GLN A 96 13.54 -10.28 -9.47
N CYS A 97 13.14 -9.56 -8.43
CA CYS A 97 13.96 -9.37 -7.22
C CYS A 97 13.84 -10.53 -6.23
N GLY A 98 13.08 -11.57 -6.57
CA GLY A 98 12.95 -12.74 -5.72
C GLY A 98 11.78 -12.74 -4.77
N ILE A 99 10.88 -11.75 -4.87
CA ILE A 99 9.67 -11.71 -4.02
C ILE A 99 8.68 -12.73 -4.58
N PRO A 100 8.19 -13.68 -3.77
CA PRO A 100 7.24 -14.67 -4.26
C PRO A 100 5.89 -14.05 -4.63
N ALA A 101 5.26 -14.62 -5.65
CA ALA A 101 4.00 -14.09 -6.18
C ALA A 101 2.90 -14.01 -5.11
N GLU A 102 2.87 -14.95 -4.17
CA GLU A 102 1.85 -14.96 -3.11
C GLU A 102 1.98 -13.79 -2.13
N LYS A 103 3.12 -13.09 -2.14
CA LYS A 103 3.31 -11.88 -1.33
C LYS A 103 3.05 -10.60 -2.09
N ILE A 104 2.53 -10.68 -3.30
CA ILE A 104 2.29 -9.50 -4.14
C ILE A 104 0.81 -9.43 -4.48
N ALA A 105 0.19 -8.28 -4.19
CA ALA A 105 -1.20 -8.01 -4.53
C ALA A 105 -1.27 -6.83 -5.49
N LEU A 106 -2.20 -6.90 -6.45
CA LEU A 106 -2.50 -5.82 -7.38
C LEU A 106 -3.99 -5.49 -7.22
N PRO A 107 -4.37 -4.81 -6.12
CA PRO A 107 -5.77 -4.69 -5.74
C PRO A 107 -6.61 -3.83 -6.68
N GLY A 108 -5.99 -2.87 -7.37
CA GLY A 108 -6.72 -1.94 -8.23
C GLY A 108 -6.54 -2.18 -9.72
N GLY A 109 -5.89 -3.28 -10.11
CA GLY A 109 -5.48 -3.44 -11.50
C GLY A 109 -4.40 -2.42 -11.84
N GLU A 110 -4.51 -1.80 -13.03
CA GLU A 110 -3.53 -0.79 -13.45
C GLU A 110 -3.96 0.59 -12.98
N ILE A 111 -3.18 1.20 -12.10
CA ILE A 111 -3.40 2.58 -11.66
C ILE A 111 -2.33 3.45 -12.28
N SER A 112 -2.73 4.30 -13.22
CA SER A 112 -1.82 5.14 -13.97
C SER A 112 -1.10 6.15 -13.08
N ASP A 113 0.13 6.48 -13.45
CA ASP A 113 0.94 7.46 -12.74
C ASP A 113 0.42 8.87 -13.08
N PRO A 114 -0.04 9.65 -12.08
CA PRO A 114 -0.53 11.00 -12.35
C PRO A 114 0.59 12.03 -12.48
N TYR A 115 1.85 11.62 -12.35
CA TYR A 115 2.99 12.52 -12.37
C TYR A 115 2.96 13.41 -13.62
N GLY A 116 3.11 14.72 -13.41
CA GLY A 116 3.05 15.69 -14.50
C GLY A 116 1.64 16.12 -14.86
N GLY A 117 0.61 15.48 -14.27
CA GLY A 117 -0.77 15.84 -14.51
C GLY A 117 -1.25 16.95 -13.60
N ASP A 118 -2.49 17.37 -13.80
CA ASP A 118 -3.10 18.42 -13.00
C ASP A 118 -3.75 17.85 -11.74
N GLU A 119 -4.32 18.75 -10.94
CA GLU A 119 -4.93 18.34 -9.67
C GLU A 119 -6.07 17.34 -9.86
N GLU A 120 -6.85 17.50 -10.93
CA GLU A 120 -7.96 16.61 -11.21
C GLU A 120 -7.48 15.19 -11.52
N GLU A 121 -6.37 15.06 -12.24
CA GLU A 121 -5.78 13.75 -12.50
C GLU A 121 -5.32 13.08 -11.21
N TYR A 122 -4.74 13.85 -10.29
CA TYR A 122 -4.37 13.33 -8.98
C TYR A 122 -5.58 12.93 -8.17
N ARG A 123 -6.67 13.70 -8.25
CA ARG A 123 -7.91 13.37 -7.53
C ARG A 123 -8.52 12.08 -8.05
N ASN A 124 -8.53 11.88 -9.37
CA ASN A 124 -9.00 10.64 -9.96
C ASN A 124 -8.13 9.47 -9.55
N CYS A 125 -6.82 9.65 -9.52
CA CYS A 125 -5.88 8.63 -9.07
C CYS A 125 -6.13 8.28 -7.61
N ARG A 126 -6.32 9.29 -6.75
CA ARG A 126 -6.65 9.08 -5.33
C ARG A 126 -7.91 8.23 -5.17
N ASP A 127 -8.93 8.50 -5.97
CA ASP A 127 -10.19 7.77 -5.88
C ASP A 127 -10.03 6.32 -6.32
N GLN A 128 -9.25 6.07 -7.37
CA GLN A 128 -8.93 4.70 -7.78
C GLN A 128 -8.16 3.96 -6.69
N ILE A 129 -7.20 4.62 -6.08
CA ILE A 129 -6.41 4.04 -4.98
C ILE A 129 -7.30 3.76 -3.78
N HIS A 130 -8.21 4.67 -3.45
CA HIS A 130 -9.13 4.47 -2.34
C HIS A 130 -9.94 3.19 -2.53
N SER A 131 -10.50 3.00 -3.72
CA SER A 131 -11.26 1.78 -4.03
C SER A 131 -10.38 0.53 -3.95
N ALA A 132 -9.16 0.61 -4.47
CA ALA A 132 -8.23 -0.51 -4.43
C ALA A 132 -7.86 -0.89 -2.99
N VAL A 133 -7.57 0.11 -2.16
CA VAL A 133 -7.21 -0.12 -0.76
C VAL A 133 -8.39 -0.69 0.02
N GLU A 134 -9.61 -0.20 -0.24
CA GLU A 134 -10.80 -0.77 0.39
C GLU A 134 -10.93 -2.25 0.08
N LYS A 135 -10.77 -2.64 -1.19
CA LYS A 135 -10.83 -4.04 -1.59
C LYS A 135 -9.76 -4.87 -0.90
N LEU A 136 -8.54 -4.35 -0.86
CA LEU A 136 -7.43 -5.04 -0.22
C LEU A 136 -7.74 -5.32 1.24
N LEU A 137 -8.18 -4.31 1.97
CA LEU A 137 -8.44 -4.44 3.40
C LEU A 137 -9.67 -5.29 3.67
N GLU A 138 -10.70 -5.24 2.82
CA GLU A 138 -11.84 -6.13 2.93
C GLU A 138 -11.44 -7.58 2.73
N GLY A 139 -10.56 -7.85 1.78
CA GLY A 139 -10.04 -9.19 1.56
C GLY A 139 -9.27 -9.71 2.76
N ILE A 140 -8.48 -8.86 3.39
CA ILE A 140 -7.75 -9.23 4.60
C ILE A 140 -8.72 -9.48 5.76
N ALA A 141 -9.72 -8.62 5.91
CA ALA A 141 -10.70 -8.72 6.98
C ALA A 141 -11.56 -9.96 6.88
N SER A 142 -11.84 -10.42 5.66
CA SER A 142 -12.68 -11.59 5.45
C SER A 142 -11.95 -12.90 5.69
N LYS A 143 -10.61 -12.86 5.79
CA LYS A 143 -9.82 -14.04 6.14
C LYS A 143 -9.82 -14.20 7.65
N THR A 144 -9.36 -15.36 8.13
CA THR A 144 -9.33 -15.62 9.55
C THR A 144 -8.77 -14.44 10.33
N PRO A 145 -9.46 -14.03 11.37
CA PRO A 145 -8.87 -13.11 12.33
C PRO A 145 -7.71 -13.85 12.98
N SER A 146 -6.66 -13.56 12.89
CA SER A 146 -5.49 -14.27 13.30
C SER A 146 -5.40 -14.88 14.61
N ALA A 147 -5.64 -15.13 14.67
CA ALA A 147 -5.45 -15.54 15.26
C ALA A 147 -5.14 -15.67 16.14
N GLY A 148 -5.37 -15.60 16.02
CA GLY A 148 -5.28 -15.69 16.55
C GLY A 148 -5.02 -16.27 17.09
N ASN A 149 -5.37 -16.56 16.92
CA ASN A 149 -5.31 -17.08 17.09
C ASN A 149 -4.73 -17.84 17.24
N SER A 150 -4.76 -18.09 17.50
CA SER A 150 -4.33 -18.63 17.39
C SER A 150 -3.96 -19.47 17.34
N GLY A 151 -4.11 -19.83 17.41
CA GLY A 151 -3.99 -20.50 17.14
C GLY A 151 -3.91 -21.30 17.05
N SER A 152 -4.30 -21.66 17.18
CA SER A 152 -4.41 -22.31 16.84
C SER A 152 -4.39 -23.07 16.38
N THR A 153 -4.62 -23.46 16.60
CA THR A 153 -4.71 -24.06 15.92
C THR A 153 -4.77 -24.68 15.36
N GLU A 154 -5.14 -25.06 15.54
CA GLU A 154 -5.34 -25.48 14.74
C GLU A 154 -5.43 -25.77 13.99
N GLY A 155 -5.54 -26.05 14.28
CA GLY A 155 -5.86 -26.22 13.23
C GLY A 155 -6.02 -26.45 12.67
N GLU A 156 -6.09 -26.76 12.92
CA GLU A 156 -6.30 -26.87 12.18
C GLU A 156 -6.31 -27.03 11.51
N SER A 157 -6.44 -27.37 11.99
CA SER A 157 -6.57 -27.47 11.13
C SER A 157 -6.71 -27.49 10.38
N VAL A 158 -6.91 -27.75 10.68
CA VAL A 158 -7.05 -27.57 9.77
C VAL A 158 -7.09 -27.53 9.06
N GLU A 159 -7.15 -27.72 9.39
CA GLU A 159 -7.21 -27.54 8.59
C GLU A 159 -7.26 -27.56 7.94
#